data_b721bd04acc53d88f38835fe1ba27806
#
_entry.id   b721bd04acc53d88f38835fe1ba27806
#
_cell.length_a   1.000
_cell.length_b   1.000
_cell.length_c   1.000
_cell.angle_alpha   90.00
_cell.angle_beta   90.00
_cell.angle_gamma   90.00
#
_symmetry.space_group_name_H-M   'P 1'
#
loop_
_entity.id
_entity.type
_entity.pdbx_description
1 polymer ?
#
loop_
_entity_poly.entity_id
_entity_poly.type
_entity_poly.pdbx_seq_one_letter_code
_entity_poly.pdbx_strand_id
1 'polypeptide(L)'
;LSYIANVDQDFESLVKSLRRGPDDVSGRVPRLEVWLARVLDELSLPGRKAKDWNSFRRSDPSLADAARGYLSSGGLSLPDGCPVPSPELVAAGNSMDTLITLLDRYIRNGLMRSESKEDHALAEDAKKNLRMLGIQITKGGARACASPVGRVMAYGSAKYDALRDILQSEMQALGPEIRAVIVTDFEKTSATALVEGVLDKEAGGAVAAYRAVLGSEATDRLDPVLMTGTTVLVDDDLLERIFPRFEQWVESRSLEIK
;
A
#
# COMPACT_ATOMS: atom_id res chain seq x y z
N LEU A 1 -7.96 3.25 17.51
CA LEU A 1 -6.60 3.36 18.05
C LEU A 1 -6.06 2.02 18.56
N SER A 2 -6.82 1.24 19.35
CA SER A 2 -6.38 -0.08 19.85
C SER A 2 -6.10 -1.10 18.74
N TYR A 3 -6.80 -1.03 17.63
CA TYR A 3 -6.61 -1.95 16.50
C TYR A 3 -5.30 -1.65 15.73
N ILE A 4 -4.95 -0.37 15.55
CA ILE A 4 -3.69 0.03 14.88
C ILE A 4 -2.50 -0.43 15.72
N ALA A 5 -2.54 -0.26 17.04
CA ALA A 5 -1.50 -0.74 17.93
C ALA A 5 -1.33 -2.28 17.89
N ASN A 6 -2.43 -3.03 17.71
CA ASN A 6 -2.36 -4.48 17.55
C ASN A 6 -1.70 -4.91 16.23
N VAL A 7 -1.93 -4.15 15.12
CA VAL A 7 -1.33 -4.45 13.81
C VAL A 7 0.20 -4.31 13.85
N ASP A 8 0.72 -3.28 14.51
CA ASP A 8 2.18 -3.10 14.67
C ASP A 8 2.77 -4.24 15.53
N GLN A 9 2.10 -4.64 16.63
CA GLN A 9 2.49 -5.78 17.45
C GLN A 9 2.46 -7.11 16.68
N ASP A 10 1.46 -7.31 15.83
CA ASP A 10 1.33 -8.51 15.01
C ASP A 10 2.47 -8.58 13.98
N PHE A 11 2.87 -7.46 13.39
CA PHE A 11 4.01 -7.40 12.47
C PHE A 11 5.33 -7.68 13.18
N GLU A 12 5.58 -7.05 14.32
CA GLU A 12 6.77 -7.34 15.14
C GLU A 12 6.82 -8.81 15.57
N SER A 13 5.69 -9.38 15.97
CA SER A 13 5.56 -10.78 16.35
C SER A 13 5.83 -11.71 15.18
N LEU A 14 5.36 -11.36 13.98
CA LEU A 14 5.63 -12.08 12.75
C LEU A 14 7.14 -12.07 12.44
N VAL A 15 7.76 -10.90 12.39
CA VAL A 15 9.20 -10.76 12.12
C VAL A 15 10.00 -11.56 13.15
N LYS A 16 9.61 -11.50 14.42
CA LYS A 16 10.23 -12.26 15.50
C LYS A 16 10.06 -13.77 15.34
N SER A 17 8.91 -14.24 14.86
CA SER A 17 8.69 -15.68 14.58
C SER A 17 9.52 -16.17 13.41
N LEU A 18 9.67 -15.39 12.36
CA LEU A 18 10.52 -15.69 11.21
C LEU A 18 12.01 -15.72 11.57
N ARG A 19 12.43 -14.94 12.58
CA ARG A 19 13.78 -14.96 13.15
C ARG A 19 14.04 -16.18 14.03
N ARG A 20 13.01 -16.82 14.60
CA ARG A 20 13.11 -17.98 15.51
C ARG A 20 12.97 -19.33 14.82
N GLY A 21 12.91 -19.37 13.50
CA GLY A 21 12.88 -20.62 12.75
C GLY A 21 14.10 -21.50 13.00
N PRO A 22 14.11 -22.73 12.48
CA PRO A 22 15.22 -23.65 12.68
C PRO A 22 16.51 -23.08 12.07
N ASP A 23 17.63 -23.27 12.76
CA ASP A 23 18.94 -22.84 12.25
C ASP A 23 19.36 -23.67 11.04
N ASP A 24 19.22 -24.99 11.13
CA ASP A 24 19.42 -25.93 10.03
C ASP A 24 18.69 -27.23 10.31
N VAL A 25 17.52 -27.41 9.71
CA VAL A 25 16.74 -28.66 9.78
C VAL A 25 16.62 -29.20 8.36
N SER A 26 17.08 -30.41 8.13
CA SER A 26 17.01 -31.06 6.83
C SER A 26 15.59 -31.03 6.28
N GLY A 27 15.43 -30.54 5.05
CA GLY A 27 14.15 -30.44 4.37
C GLY A 27 13.31 -29.21 4.71
N ARG A 28 13.83 -28.29 5.55
CA ARG A 28 13.17 -27.03 5.89
C ARG A 28 13.98 -25.80 5.47
N VAL A 29 13.28 -24.71 5.23
CA VAL A 29 13.92 -23.41 5.00
C VAL A 29 14.42 -22.86 6.34
N PRO A 30 15.70 -22.48 6.47
CA PRO A 30 16.19 -21.89 7.71
C PRO A 30 15.54 -20.53 7.97
N ARG A 31 15.63 -20.06 9.22
CA ARG A 31 15.15 -18.73 9.61
C ARG A 31 15.71 -17.64 8.71
N LEU A 32 15.02 -16.51 8.67
CA LEU A 32 15.26 -15.42 7.74
C LEU A 32 16.75 -15.02 7.65
N GLU A 33 17.42 -14.78 8.79
CA GLU A 33 18.83 -14.35 8.81
C GLU A 33 19.77 -15.38 8.19
N VAL A 34 19.58 -16.65 8.54
CA VAL A 34 20.41 -17.75 8.01
C VAL A 34 20.15 -17.93 6.52
N TRP A 35 18.88 -17.83 6.09
CA TRP A 35 18.53 -17.86 4.68
C TRP A 35 19.17 -16.72 3.90
N LEU A 36 19.11 -15.49 4.43
CA LEU A 36 19.73 -14.31 3.80
C LEU A 36 21.26 -14.44 3.71
N ALA A 37 21.92 -14.88 4.79
CA ALA A 37 23.35 -15.12 4.79
C ALA A 37 23.74 -16.15 3.71
N ARG A 38 22.99 -17.26 3.58
CA ARG A 38 23.19 -18.28 2.56
C ARG A 38 22.98 -17.72 1.14
N VAL A 39 21.93 -16.93 0.91
CA VAL A 39 21.66 -16.29 -0.39
C VAL A 39 22.79 -15.36 -0.79
N LEU A 40 23.34 -14.60 0.15
CA LEU A 40 24.48 -13.70 -0.11
C LEU A 40 25.80 -14.47 -0.32
N ASP A 41 26.02 -15.56 0.40
CA ASP A 41 27.21 -16.41 0.26
C ASP A 41 27.25 -17.15 -1.09
N GLU A 42 26.11 -17.78 -1.41
CA GLU A 42 26.00 -18.55 -2.65
C GLU A 42 25.73 -17.67 -3.89
N LEU A 43 25.43 -16.39 -3.71
CA LEU A 43 24.95 -15.44 -4.74
C LEU A 43 23.82 -16.05 -5.57
N SER A 44 22.93 -16.77 -4.90
CA SER A 44 21.96 -17.64 -5.55
C SER A 44 20.54 -17.37 -5.04
N LEU A 45 19.63 -17.30 -6.00
CA LEU A 45 18.19 -17.38 -5.82
C LEU A 45 17.63 -18.53 -6.67
N PRO A 46 16.46 -19.09 -6.35
CA PRO A 46 15.86 -20.15 -7.14
C PRO A 46 15.77 -19.82 -8.64
N GLY A 47 16.41 -20.64 -9.46
CA GLY A 47 16.49 -20.46 -10.90
C GLY A 47 17.51 -19.41 -11.37
N ARG A 48 18.32 -18.84 -10.46
CA ARG A 48 19.33 -17.81 -10.76
C ARG A 48 20.55 -17.96 -9.86
N LYS A 49 21.71 -18.23 -10.44
CA LYS A 49 23.00 -18.16 -9.75
C LYS A 49 23.87 -17.12 -10.43
N ALA A 50 24.31 -16.12 -9.68
CA ALA A 50 25.22 -15.12 -10.18
C ALA A 50 26.67 -15.61 -10.05
N LYS A 51 27.54 -15.14 -10.96
CA LYS A 51 28.96 -15.50 -10.93
C LYS A 51 29.80 -14.66 -9.98
N ASP A 52 29.30 -13.47 -9.65
CA ASP A 52 29.96 -12.49 -8.82
C ASP A 52 28.92 -11.55 -8.17
N TRP A 53 29.36 -10.79 -7.16
CA TRP A 53 28.54 -9.83 -6.44
C TRP A 53 27.87 -8.78 -7.35
N ASN A 54 28.60 -8.24 -8.32
CA ASN A 54 28.06 -7.20 -9.20
C ASN A 54 26.92 -7.74 -10.08
N SER A 55 27.02 -8.97 -10.52
CA SER A 55 25.97 -9.66 -11.27
C SER A 55 24.76 -9.98 -10.40
N PHE A 56 24.99 -10.40 -9.13
CA PHE A 56 23.91 -10.61 -8.16
C PHE A 56 23.17 -9.32 -7.87
N ARG A 57 23.88 -8.26 -7.52
CA ARG A 57 23.30 -6.95 -7.23
C ARG A 57 22.54 -6.38 -8.43
N ARG A 58 23.03 -6.52 -9.66
CA ARG A 58 22.31 -6.10 -10.87
C ARG A 58 21.03 -6.89 -11.09
N SER A 59 20.97 -8.14 -10.69
CA SER A 59 19.79 -8.98 -10.87
C SER A 59 18.66 -8.66 -9.87
N ASP A 60 18.98 -8.31 -8.64
CA ASP A 60 18.04 -7.89 -7.59
C ASP A 60 18.70 -6.86 -6.65
N PRO A 61 18.78 -5.59 -7.07
CA PRO A 61 19.43 -4.53 -6.29
C PRO A 61 18.79 -4.36 -4.91
N SER A 62 17.45 -4.42 -4.87
CA SER A 62 16.68 -4.22 -3.63
C SER A 62 16.99 -5.31 -2.60
N LEU A 63 17.04 -6.58 -3.00
CA LEU A 63 17.42 -7.67 -2.10
C LEU A 63 18.87 -7.54 -1.65
N ALA A 64 19.80 -7.27 -2.57
CA ALA A 64 21.22 -7.19 -2.28
C ALA A 64 21.53 -6.09 -1.23
N ASP A 65 20.91 -4.94 -1.38
CA ASP A 65 21.12 -3.82 -0.46
C ASP A 65 20.35 -4.01 0.85
N ALA A 66 19.07 -4.45 0.81
CA ALA A 66 18.27 -4.74 1.98
C ALA A 66 18.87 -5.82 2.87
N ALA A 67 19.35 -6.94 2.30
CA ALA A 67 19.93 -8.04 3.06
C ALA A 67 21.22 -7.63 3.79
N ARG A 68 22.10 -6.89 3.13
CA ARG A 68 23.33 -6.39 3.76
C ARG A 68 23.02 -5.41 4.89
N GLY A 69 22.15 -4.42 4.64
CA GLY A 69 21.74 -3.45 5.63
C GLY A 69 21.12 -4.11 6.86
N TYR A 70 20.21 -5.05 6.65
CA TYR A 70 19.53 -5.78 7.70
C TYR A 70 20.47 -6.65 8.55
N LEU A 71 21.31 -7.48 7.93
CA LEU A 71 22.26 -8.33 8.66
C LEU A 71 23.23 -7.48 9.47
N SER A 72 23.77 -6.41 8.88
CA SER A 72 24.70 -5.51 9.58
C SER A 72 24.04 -4.73 10.71
N SER A 73 22.79 -4.27 10.53
CA SER A 73 22.04 -3.59 11.61
C SER A 73 21.73 -4.51 12.79
N GLY A 74 21.60 -5.81 12.53
CA GLY A 74 21.44 -6.86 13.55
C GLY A 74 22.76 -7.34 14.19
N GLY A 75 23.90 -6.75 13.82
CA GLY A 75 25.22 -7.16 14.30
C GLY A 75 25.67 -8.53 13.77
N LEU A 76 25.09 -9.02 12.67
CA LEU A 76 25.44 -10.29 12.05
C LEU A 76 26.56 -10.10 11.04
N SER A 77 27.46 -11.08 10.97
CA SER A 77 28.55 -11.07 9.99
C SER A 77 28.03 -11.28 8.58
N LEU A 78 28.53 -10.50 7.66
CA LEU A 78 28.30 -10.72 6.23
C LEU A 78 29.19 -11.85 5.72
N PRO A 79 28.75 -12.63 4.72
CA PRO A 79 29.59 -13.63 4.06
C PRO A 79 30.83 -13.02 3.40
N ASP A 80 31.87 -13.83 3.24
CA ASP A 80 33.10 -13.43 2.57
C ASP A 80 32.84 -12.94 1.15
N GLY A 81 33.52 -11.85 0.77
CA GLY A 81 33.32 -11.23 -0.55
C GLY A 81 32.05 -10.38 -0.70
N CYS A 82 31.19 -10.32 0.32
CA CYS A 82 30.06 -9.41 0.34
C CYS A 82 30.54 -8.00 0.74
N PRO A 83 30.30 -6.95 -0.10
CA PRO A 83 30.74 -5.60 0.23
C PRO A 83 30.06 -5.05 1.48
N VAL A 84 30.80 -4.35 2.32
CA VAL A 84 30.26 -3.67 3.50
C VAL A 84 29.20 -2.65 3.08
N PRO A 85 28.01 -2.64 3.71
CA PRO A 85 26.96 -1.66 3.39
C PRO A 85 27.37 -0.26 3.86
N SER A 86 26.81 0.78 3.22
CA SER A 86 26.97 2.14 3.69
C SER A 86 26.25 2.36 5.03
N PRO A 87 26.65 3.38 5.81
CA PRO A 87 25.97 3.70 7.08
C PRO A 87 24.46 3.93 6.91
N GLU A 88 24.03 4.51 5.79
CA GLU A 88 22.62 4.76 5.48
C GLU A 88 21.85 3.44 5.29
N LEU A 89 22.45 2.46 4.61
CA LEU A 89 21.86 1.12 4.45
C LEU A 89 21.75 0.39 5.79
N VAL A 90 22.74 0.53 6.66
CA VAL A 90 22.71 -0.05 8.01
C VAL A 90 21.60 0.60 8.84
N ALA A 91 21.50 1.94 8.81
CA ALA A 91 20.45 2.68 9.52
C ALA A 91 19.04 2.30 9.03
N ALA A 92 18.89 2.06 7.72
CA ALA A 92 17.63 1.62 7.12
C ALA A 92 17.36 0.11 7.29
N GLY A 93 18.29 -0.66 7.82
CA GLY A 93 18.23 -2.13 7.84
C GLY A 93 16.98 -2.73 8.50
N ASN A 94 16.43 -2.04 9.49
CA ASN A 94 15.19 -2.44 10.18
C ASN A 94 13.97 -1.60 9.76
N SER A 95 14.08 -0.79 8.69
CA SER A 95 12.92 -0.03 8.19
C SER A 95 11.84 -0.97 7.63
N MET A 96 10.58 -0.49 7.65
CA MET A 96 9.44 -1.25 7.11
C MET A 96 9.67 -1.67 5.66
N ASP A 97 10.17 -0.78 4.81
CA ASP A 97 10.43 -1.06 3.38
C ASP A 97 11.49 -2.15 3.20
N THR A 98 12.55 -2.11 4.01
CA THR A 98 13.59 -3.16 4.02
C THR A 98 12.99 -4.49 4.43
N LEU A 99 12.23 -4.53 5.52
CA LEU A 99 11.62 -5.77 6.03
C LEU A 99 10.60 -6.34 5.03
N ILE A 100 9.77 -5.52 4.39
CA ILE A 100 8.85 -5.95 3.34
C ILE A 100 9.60 -6.58 2.17
N THR A 101 10.67 -5.93 1.72
CA THR A 101 11.51 -6.44 0.62
C THR A 101 12.09 -7.82 0.97
N LEU A 102 12.64 -7.98 2.16
CA LEU A 102 13.22 -9.24 2.61
C LEU A 102 12.17 -10.33 2.78
N LEU A 103 11.04 -10.02 3.40
CA LEU A 103 9.92 -10.95 3.58
C LEU A 103 9.33 -11.39 2.24
N ASP A 104 9.17 -10.48 1.29
CA ASP A 104 8.72 -10.85 -0.07
C ASP A 104 9.63 -11.90 -0.69
N ARG A 105 10.93 -11.70 -0.64
CA ARG A 105 11.90 -12.64 -1.21
C ARG A 105 11.97 -13.96 -0.43
N TYR A 106 11.96 -13.90 0.89
CA TYR A 106 11.97 -15.07 1.76
C TYR A 106 10.73 -15.94 1.58
N ILE A 107 9.54 -15.33 1.54
CA ILE A 107 8.28 -16.04 1.30
C ILE A 107 8.28 -16.68 -0.09
N ARG A 108 8.56 -15.90 -1.15
CA ARG A 108 8.44 -16.40 -2.53
C ARG A 108 9.56 -17.36 -2.95
N ASN A 109 10.78 -17.10 -2.52
CA ASN A 109 11.96 -17.82 -2.99
C ASN A 109 12.49 -18.84 -1.98
N GLY A 110 12.10 -18.72 -0.71
CA GLY A 110 12.36 -19.70 0.35
C GLY A 110 11.12 -20.54 0.63
N LEU A 111 10.25 -20.05 1.52
CA LEU A 111 9.16 -20.81 2.11
C LEU A 111 8.22 -21.47 1.08
N MET A 112 7.79 -20.75 0.06
CA MET A 112 6.85 -21.26 -0.97
C MET A 112 7.48 -22.25 -1.96
N ARG A 113 8.79 -22.40 -1.92
CA ARG A 113 9.53 -23.39 -2.75
C ARG A 113 10.01 -24.61 -1.97
N SER A 114 9.82 -24.60 -0.67
CA SER A 114 10.09 -25.74 0.18
C SER A 114 9.10 -26.88 -0.11
N GLU A 115 9.53 -28.12 0.13
CA GLU A 115 8.65 -29.28 0.12
C GLU A 115 7.96 -29.49 1.48
N SER A 116 8.37 -28.73 2.50
CA SER A 116 7.81 -28.81 3.85
C SER A 116 6.44 -28.14 3.95
N LYS A 117 5.47 -28.86 4.50
CA LYS A 117 4.13 -28.32 4.78
C LYS A 117 4.17 -27.23 5.84
N GLU A 118 5.09 -27.32 6.79
CA GLU A 118 5.27 -26.32 7.83
C GLU A 118 5.79 -25.00 7.28
N ASP A 119 6.69 -25.04 6.28
CA ASP A 119 7.19 -23.84 5.61
C ASP A 119 6.09 -23.17 4.79
N HIS A 120 5.25 -23.96 4.13
CA HIS A 120 4.07 -23.44 3.43
C HIS A 120 3.07 -22.81 4.40
N ALA A 121 2.81 -23.44 5.55
CA ALA A 121 1.93 -22.86 6.57
C ALA A 121 2.49 -21.55 7.10
N LEU A 122 3.79 -21.46 7.36
CA LEU A 122 4.47 -20.24 7.77
C LEU A 122 4.37 -19.15 6.68
N ALA A 123 4.51 -19.51 5.40
CA ALA A 123 4.36 -18.59 4.29
C ALA A 123 2.94 -18.02 4.22
N GLU A 124 1.91 -18.84 4.38
CA GLU A 124 0.51 -18.36 4.34
C GLU A 124 0.17 -17.48 5.54
N ASP A 125 0.69 -17.81 6.72
CA ASP A 125 0.55 -16.98 7.92
C ASP A 125 1.24 -15.61 7.75
N ALA A 126 2.45 -15.62 7.21
CA ALA A 126 3.19 -14.39 6.89
C ALA A 126 2.45 -13.52 5.87
N LYS A 127 1.90 -14.11 4.80
CA LYS A 127 1.08 -13.39 3.80
C LYS A 127 -0.18 -12.80 4.43
N LYS A 128 -0.85 -13.54 5.31
CA LYS A 128 -2.05 -13.06 6.02
C LYS A 128 -1.72 -11.83 6.86
N ASN A 129 -0.64 -11.88 7.64
CA ASN A 129 -0.23 -10.77 8.50
C ASN A 129 0.21 -9.55 7.69
N LEU A 130 0.97 -9.73 6.60
CA LEU A 130 1.32 -8.65 5.68
C LEU A 130 0.07 -8.01 5.03
N ARG A 131 -0.96 -8.82 4.73
CA ARG A 131 -2.21 -8.30 4.19
C ARG A 131 -2.99 -7.45 5.19
N MET A 132 -2.87 -7.73 6.49
CA MET A 132 -3.41 -6.86 7.54
C MET A 132 -2.77 -5.47 7.54
N LEU A 133 -1.49 -5.39 7.13
CA LEU A 133 -0.74 -4.13 6.96
C LEU A 133 -0.98 -3.44 5.60
N GLY A 134 -1.84 -4.00 4.76
CA GLY A 134 -2.07 -3.47 3.42
C GLY A 134 -1.02 -3.88 2.38
N ILE A 135 -0.34 -5.01 2.62
CA ILE A 135 0.68 -5.54 1.72
C ILE A 135 0.28 -6.94 1.25
N GLN A 136 0.20 -7.13 -0.05
CA GLN A 136 -0.08 -8.42 -0.67
C GLN A 136 1.17 -8.95 -1.38
N ILE A 137 1.58 -10.17 -1.03
CA ILE A 137 2.63 -10.88 -1.75
C ILE A 137 2.01 -11.61 -2.94
N THR A 138 2.45 -11.23 -4.14
CA THR A 138 2.00 -11.83 -5.40
C THR A 138 3.15 -12.58 -6.08
N LYS A 139 2.88 -13.29 -7.18
CA LYS A 139 3.93 -13.90 -8.00
C LYS A 139 4.96 -12.87 -8.51
N GLY A 140 4.53 -11.63 -8.74
CA GLY A 140 5.38 -10.53 -9.22
C GLY A 140 6.08 -9.73 -8.11
N GLY A 141 5.79 -10.00 -6.84
CA GLY A 141 6.37 -9.30 -5.69
C GLY A 141 5.32 -8.70 -4.74
N ALA A 142 5.81 -7.99 -3.73
CA ALA A 142 4.98 -7.24 -2.80
C ALA A 142 4.26 -6.09 -3.51
N ARG A 143 3.01 -5.89 -3.20
CA ARG A 143 2.17 -4.81 -3.72
C ARG A 143 1.30 -4.24 -2.61
N ALA A 144 1.03 -2.95 -2.66
CA ALA A 144 0.04 -2.34 -1.79
C ALA A 144 -1.35 -2.94 -2.08
N CYS A 145 -2.12 -3.18 -1.02
CA CYS A 145 -3.52 -3.57 -1.09
C CYS A 145 -4.30 -2.88 0.03
N ALA A 146 -5.63 -2.88 -0.06
CA ALA A 146 -6.45 -2.36 1.01
C ALA A 146 -6.33 -3.26 2.26
N SER A 147 -5.85 -2.68 3.36
CA SER A 147 -5.88 -3.35 4.66
C SER A 147 -7.33 -3.47 5.17
N PRO A 148 -7.65 -4.42 6.07
CA PRO A 148 -8.98 -4.49 6.69
C PRO A 148 -9.37 -3.18 7.37
N VAL A 149 -8.41 -2.49 8.02
CA VAL A 149 -8.64 -1.16 8.61
C VAL A 149 -8.93 -0.14 7.54
N GLY A 150 -8.12 -0.09 6.49
CA GLY A 150 -8.34 0.80 5.35
C GLY A 150 -9.72 0.60 4.74
N ARG A 151 -10.21 -0.64 4.69
CA ARG A 151 -11.57 -0.96 4.23
C ARG A 151 -12.63 -0.42 5.17
N VAL A 152 -12.54 -0.70 6.47
CA VAL A 152 -13.48 -0.17 7.46
C VAL A 152 -13.49 1.35 7.43
N MET A 153 -12.32 1.97 7.36
CA MET A 153 -12.18 3.42 7.24
C MET A 153 -12.76 3.95 5.92
N ALA A 154 -12.56 3.23 4.81
CA ALA A 154 -13.12 3.61 3.52
C ALA A 154 -14.65 3.53 3.49
N TYR A 155 -15.24 2.59 4.22
CA TYR A 155 -16.67 2.28 4.19
C TYR A 155 -17.47 2.89 5.34
N GLY A 156 -16.81 3.55 6.28
CA GLY A 156 -17.49 4.19 7.39
C GLY A 156 -18.41 5.32 6.90
N SER A 157 -19.75 5.10 6.91
CA SER A 157 -20.74 6.13 6.60
C SER A 157 -20.57 7.37 7.51
N ALA A 158 -20.12 7.16 8.73
CA ALA A 158 -19.86 8.22 9.71
C ALA A 158 -18.91 9.32 9.19
N LYS A 159 -17.98 9.02 8.24
CA LYS A 159 -17.12 10.05 7.66
C LYS A 159 -17.88 11.01 6.75
N TYR A 160 -18.91 10.53 6.06
CA TYR A 160 -19.75 11.36 5.19
C TYR A 160 -20.74 12.18 6.00
N ASP A 161 -21.21 11.65 7.13
CA ASP A 161 -22.00 12.42 8.09
C ASP A 161 -21.14 13.54 8.70
N ALA A 162 -19.93 13.22 9.17
CA ALA A 162 -18.99 14.21 9.67
C ALA A 162 -18.60 15.27 8.60
N LEU A 163 -18.46 14.87 7.33
CA LEU A 163 -18.21 15.81 6.23
C LEU A 163 -19.33 16.84 6.09
N ARG A 164 -20.60 16.37 6.13
CA ARG A 164 -21.76 17.27 6.08
C ARG A 164 -21.81 18.20 7.27
N ASP A 165 -21.57 17.67 8.48
CA ASP A 165 -21.58 18.47 9.71
C ASP A 165 -20.51 19.56 9.69
N ILE A 166 -19.30 19.24 9.22
CA ILE A 166 -18.21 20.22 9.04
C ILE A 166 -18.62 21.29 8.04
N LEU A 167 -19.09 20.90 6.85
CA LEU A 167 -19.49 21.87 5.83
C LEU A 167 -20.61 22.77 6.31
N GLN A 168 -21.63 22.23 6.99
CA GLN A 168 -22.72 23.02 7.56
C GLN A 168 -22.22 24.02 8.62
N SER A 169 -21.30 23.59 9.47
CA SER A 169 -20.70 24.46 10.48
C SER A 169 -19.92 25.61 9.85
N GLU A 170 -19.11 25.30 8.84
CA GLU A 170 -18.32 26.30 8.11
C GLU A 170 -19.22 27.27 7.32
N MET A 171 -20.32 26.76 6.72
CA MET A 171 -21.29 27.61 6.04
C MET A 171 -21.99 28.58 7.00
N GLN A 172 -22.28 28.15 8.23
CA GLN A 172 -22.85 29.02 9.25
C GLN A 172 -21.88 30.12 9.67
N ALA A 173 -20.58 29.79 9.72
CA ALA A 173 -19.54 30.74 10.13
C ALA A 173 -19.14 31.73 9.02
N LEU A 174 -18.99 31.24 7.78
CA LEU A 174 -18.41 32.00 6.66
C LEU A 174 -19.48 32.50 5.65
N GLY A 175 -20.69 31.95 5.71
CA GLY A 175 -21.75 32.30 4.78
C GLY A 175 -21.35 32.04 3.32
N PRO A 176 -21.62 33.00 2.38
CA PRO A 176 -21.33 32.84 0.96
C PRO A 176 -19.84 32.89 0.61
N GLU A 177 -18.98 33.24 1.57
CA GLU A 177 -17.55 33.32 1.39
C GLU A 177 -16.83 31.97 1.50
N ILE A 178 -17.56 30.91 1.86
CA ILE A 178 -17.00 29.57 2.01
C ILE A 178 -16.33 29.10 0.70
N ARG A 179 -15.14 28.54 0.82
CA ARG A 179 -14.41 27.82 -0.23
C ARG A 179 -13.85 26.57 0.39
N ALA A 180 -14.30 25.41 -0.06
CA ALA A 180 -13.90 24.12 0.49
C ALA A 180 -13.27 23.24 -0.60
N VAL A 181 -12.23 22.48 -0.23
CA VAL A 181 -11.63 21.44 -1.06
C VAL A 181 -11.66 20.13 -0.25
N ILE A 182 -12.27 19.11 -0.82
CA ILE A 182 -12.35 17.76 -0.24
C ILE A 182 -11.43 16.87 -1.03
N VAL A 183 -10.40 16.32 -0.37
CA VAL A 183 -9.43 15.42 -1.00
C VAL A 183 -9.71 13.99 -0.56
N THR A 184 -9.73 13.06 -1.52
CA THR A 184 -9.93 11.63 -1.26
C THR A 184 -8.86 10.82 -2.00
N ASP A 185 -8.49 9.65 -1.44
CA ASP A 185 -7.45 8.78 -2.00
C ASP A 185 -7.89 8.07 -3.29
N PHE A 186 -9.20 7.89 -3.49
CA PHE A 186 -9.76 7.13 -4.61
C PHE A 186 -10.97 7.84 -5.22
N GLU A 187 -11.14 7.69 -6.55
CA GLU A 187 -12.33 8.17 -7.25
C GLU A 187 -13.58 7.39 -6.83
N LYS A 188 -13.49 6.06 -6.88
CA LYS A 188 -14.55 5.10 -6.55
C LYS A 188 -14.07 4.11 -5.52
N THR A 189 -14.98 3.23 -5.10
CA THR A 189 -14.61 2.07 -4.28
C THR A 189 -13.43 1.32 -4.91
N SER A 190 -12.40 1.01 -4.13
CA SER A 190 -11.22 0.32 -4.65
C SER A 190 -11.58 -1.02 -5.32
N ALA A 191 -10.86 -1.38 -6.38
CA ALA A 191 -11.09 -2.63 -7.13
C ALA A 191 -11.10 -3.90 -6.25
N THR A 192 -10.36 -3.87 -5.14
CA THR A 192 -10.31 -4.99 -4.17
C THR A 192 -11.65 -5.21 -3.46
N ALA A 193 -12.39 -4.14 -3.20
CA ALA A 193 -13.70 -4.22 -2.55
C ALA A 193 -14.79 -4.70 -3.51
N LEU A 194 -14.62 -4.47 -4.80
CA LEU A 194 -15.53 -4.95 -5.84
C LEU A 194 -15.41 -6.47 -6.05
N VAL A 195 -14.20 -7.02 -5.97
CA VAL A 195 -13.93 -8.46 -6.15
C VAL A 195 -14.53 -9.29 -5.00
N GLU A 196 -14.66 -8.71 -3.81
CA GLU A 196 -15.21 -9.39 -2.64
C GLU A 196 -16.74 -9.28 -2.54
N GLY A 197 -17.41 -8.58 -3.46
CA GLY A 197 -18.87 -8.48 -3.50
C GLY A 197 -19.51 -7.75 -2.29
N VAL A 198 -18.69 -7.06 -1.50
CA VAL A 198 -19.11 -6.49 -0.22
C VAL A 198 -19.79 -5.13 -0.39
N LEU A 199 -19.54 -4.42 -1.49
CA LEU A 199 -20.09 -3.07 -1.70
C LEU A 199 -20.27 -2.71 -3.16
N ASP A 200 -21.24 -1.82 -3.39
CA ASP A 200 -21.50 -1.16 -4.66
C ASP A 200 -20.29 -0.30 -5.10
N LYS A 201 -20.08 -0.18 -6.43
CA LYS A 201 -18.97 0.55 -7.05
C LYS A 201 -18.82 2.00 -6.55
N GLU A 202 -19.88 2.58 -6.04
CA GLU A 202 -19.98 3.99 -5.70
C GLU A 202 -20.14 4.25 -4.19
N ALA A 203 -19.97 3.20 -3.37
CA ALA A 203 -20.11 3.32 -1.91
C ALA A 203 -18.92 3.98 -1.20
N GLY A 204 -17.86 4.32 -1.93
CA GLY A 204 -16.65 4.92 -1.35
C GLY A 204 -15.96 5.92 -2.28
N GLY A 205 -14.93 6.59 -1.78
CA GLY A 205 -14.10 7.52 -2.54
C GLY A 205 -14.74 8.89 -2.79
N ALA A 206 -14.23 9.57 -3.81
CA ALA A 206 -14.66 10.93 -4.18
C ALA A 206 -16.13 10.97 -4.62
N VAL A 207 -16.61 9.96 -5.35
CA VAL A 207 -18.00 9.88 -5.81
C VAL A 207 -18.96 9.78 -4.62
N ALA A 208 -18.64 8.97 -3.60
CA ALA A 208 -19.47 8.88 -2.41
C ALA A 208 -19.45 10.18 -1.58
N ALA A 209 -18.30 10.85 -1.47
CA ALA A 209 -18.20 12.16 -0.83
C ALA A 209 -19.04 13.22 -1.56
N TYR A 210 -18.95 13.25 -2.89
CA TYR A 210 -19.74 14.15 -3.74
C TYR A 210 -21.26 13.93 -3.54
N ARG A 211 -21.70 12.67 -3.60
CA ARG A 211 -23.11 12.32 -3.33
C ARG A 211 -23.57 12.69 -1.93
N ALA A 212 -22.69 12.55 -0.93
CA ALA A 212 -23.02 12.95 0.44
C ALA A 212 -23.22 14.46 0.57
N VAL A 213 -22.49 15.27 -0.19
CA VAL A 213 -22.65 16.73 -0.26
C VAL A 213 -23.95 17.10 -0.95
N LEU A 214 -24.26 16.51 -2.11
CA LEU A 214 -25.51 16.72 -2.84
C LEU A 214 -26.75 16.20 -2.09
N GLY A 215 -26.60 15.14 -1.30
CA GLY A 215 -27.70 14.52 -0.57
C GLY A 215 -28.25 15.33 0.62
N SER A 216 -27.74 16.54 0.86
CA SER A 216 -28.20 17.43 1.92
C SER A 216 -28.53 18.80 1.33
N GLU A 217 -29.79 19.24 1.46
CA GLU A 217 -30.24 20.56 0.99
C GLU A 217 -29.36 21.71 1.50
N ALA A 218 -28.80 21.55 2.69
CA ALA A 218 -27.90 22.56 3.27
C ALA A 218 -26.58 22.67 2.53
N THR A 219 -25.97 21.54 2.11
CA THR A 219 -24.64 21.49 1.45
C THR A 219 -24.72 21.48 -0.07
N ASP A 220 -25.87 21.15 -0.66
CA ASP A 220 -26.13 21.21 -2.09
C ASP A 220 -25.92 22.64 -2.64
N ARG A 221 -26.29 23.64 -1.86
CA ARG A 221 -26.08 25.06 -2.19
C ARG A 221 -24.60 25.47 -2.41
N LEU A 222 -23.65 24.59 -2.11
CA LEU A 222 -22.23 24.85 -2.31
C LEU A 222 -21.80 24.67 -3.76
N ASP A 223 -22.70 24.28 -4.64
CA ASP A 223 -22.40 23.99 -6.06
C ASP A 223 -21.14 23.07 -6.19
N PRO A 224 -21.16 21.85 -5.61
CA PRO A 224 -19.97 21.02 -5.56
C PRO A 224 -19.57 20.55 -6.95
N VAL A 225 -18.26 20.49 -7.18
CA VAL A 225 -17.65 19.91 -8.39
C VAL A 225 -16.73 18.78 -8.00
N LEU A 226 -16.92 17.60 -8.57
CA LEU A 226 -15.97 16.49 -8.44
C LEU A 226 -15.03 16.49 -9.62
N MET A 227 -13.73 16.48 -9.34
CA MET A 227 -12.67 16.31 -10.35
C MET A 227 -11.76 15.16 -9.99
N THR A 228 -11.53 14.27 -10.96
CA THR A 228 -10.55 13.18 -10.86
C THR A 228 -9.67 13.18 -12.10
N GLY A 229 -8.75 12.22 -12.22
CA GLY A 229 -7.93 12.07 -13.42
C GLY A 229 -8.71 11.71 -14.69
N THR A 230 -9.95 11.22 -14.55
CA THR A 230 -10.75 10.69 -15.67
C THR A 230 -12.18 11.21 -15.71
N THR A 231 -12.66 11.86 -14.65
CA THR A 231 -14.06 12.21 -14.47
C THR A 231 -14.21 13.62 -13.90
N VAL A 232 -15.14 14.38 -14.46
CA VAL A 232 -15.67 15.60 -13.87
C VAL A 232 -17.17 15.41 -13.71
N LEU A 233 -17.69 15.60 -12.50
CA LEU A 233 -19.12 15.61 -12.23
C LEU A 233 -19.50 16.96 -11.65
N VAL A 234 -20.60 17.50 -12.14
CA VAL A 234 -21.27 18.70 -11.66
C VAL A 234 -22.75 18.41 -11.58
N ASP A 235 -23.46 19.17 -10.76
CA ASP A 235 -24.91 19.15 -10.75
C ASP A 235 -25.48 19.81 -12.00
N ASP A 236 -26.68 19.41 -12.42
CA ASP A 236 -27.32 19.89 -13.65
C ASP A 236 -27.50 21.43 -13.61
N ASP A 237 -27.94 21.99 -12.49
CA ASP A 237 -28.10 23.43 -12.32
C ASP A 237 -26.78 24.21 -12.46
N LEU A 238 -25.70 23.66 -11.93
CA LEU A 238 -24.37 24.24 -12.08
C LEU A 238 -23.88 24.07 -13.53
N LEU A 239 -24.15 22.93 -14.17
CA LEU A 239 -23.77 22.67 -15.54
C LEU A 239 -24.38 23.72 -16.49
N GLU A 240 -25.69 24.00 -16.36
CA GLU A 240 -26.36 25.02 -17.17
C GLU A 240 -25.73 26.41 -17.02
N ARG A 241 -25.20 26.74 -15.85
CA ARG A 241 -24.53 28.02 -15.56
C ARG A 241 -23.11 28.10 -16.10
N ILE A 242 -22.34 27.01 -16.06
CA ILE A 242 -20.91 27.00 -16.43
C ILE A 242 -20.68 26.61 -17.90
N PHE A 243 -21.57 25.81 -18.49
CA PHE A 243 -21.39 25.27 -19.83
C PHE A 243 -21.18 26.36 -20.91
N PRO A 244 -21.97 27.46 -20.96
CA PRO A 244 -21.74 28.53 -21.95
C PRO A 244 -20.37 29.20 -21.81
N ARG A 245 -19.86 29.32 -20.57
CA ARG A 245 -18.51 29.89 -20.32
C ARG A 245 -17.43 28.90 -20.73
N PHE A 246 -17.67 27.62 -20.55
CA PHE A 246 -16.75 26.58 -20.98
C PHE A 246 -16.66 26.52 -22.51
N GLU A 247 -17.78 26.56 -23.23
CA GLU A 247 -17.81 26.65 -24.69
C GLU A 247 -17.02 27.85 -25.19
N GLN A 248 -17.29 29.04 -24.67
CA GLN A 248 -16.58 30.26 -25.02
C GLN A 248 -15.06 30.15 -24.77
N TRP A 249 -14.66 29.49 -23.66
CA TRP A 249 -13.25 29.26 -23.36
C TRP A 249 -12.61 28.27 -24.36
N VAL A 250 -13.28 27.17 -24.70
CA VAL A 250 -12.82 26.19 -25.70
C VAL A 250 -12.64 26.83 -27.06
N GLU A 251 -13.62 27.60 -27.51
CA GLU A 251 -13.56 28.37 -28.78
C GLU A 251 -12.38 29.36 -28.79
N SER A 252 -12.19 30.08 -27.67
CA SER A 252 -11.08 31.04 -27.54
C SER A 252 -9.71 30.38 -27.63
N ARG A 253 -9.60 29.10 -27.38
CA ARG A 253 -8.37 28.28 -27.42
C ARG A 253 -8.26 27.46 -28.70
N SER A 254 -9.19 27.54 -29.62
CA SER A 254 -9.25 26.72 -30.84
C SER A 254 -9.19 25.22 -30.56
N LEU A 255 -9.82 24.79 -29.46
CA LEU A 255 -9.92 23.40 -29.07
C LEU A 255 -11.22 22.81 -29.65
N GLU A 256 -11.17 21.55 -30.05
CA GLU A 256 -12.37 20.80 -30.47
C GLU A 256 -12.91 20.02 -29.27
N ILE A 257 -14.22 20.17 -29.00
CA ILE A 257 -14.94 19.31 -28.05
C ILE A 257 -15.23 18.00 -28.80
N LYS A 258 -14.64 16.90 -28.33
CA LYS A 258 -14.91 15.56 -28.87
C LYS A 258 -15.96 14.85 -28.04
#